data_7bb3923a1afbe23b3a532282c89b62bc
#
_entry.id   7bb3923a1afbe23b3a532282c89b62bc
#
_cell.length_a   1.000
_cell.length_b   1.000
_cell.length_c   1.000
_cell.angle_alpha   90.00
_cell.angle_beta   90.00
_cell.angle_gamma   90.00
#
_symmetry.space_group_name_H-M   'P 1'
#
loop_
_entity.id
_entity.type
_entity.pdbx_description
1 polymer ?
#
loop_
_entity_poly.entity_id
_entity_poly.type
_entity_poly.pdbx_seq_one_letter_code
_entity_poly.pdbx_strand_id
1 'polypeptide(L)'
;NDKLKTILEIAESDGKGFEPTSFCSACLIRKPPRSKHCGTCDQCVGKFDHHCPWVGNDIGYNNHRIFMLFLLLILCIMILNLYGGIMFYKLSCNVASEDSLWNSILVFNSCSSWVLWMILNALFHVFWVTILTTIQIYQIVFIGMTTNERINRGRYKHFIELDGKSPFHFGP
;
A
#
# COMPACT_ATOMS: atom_id res chain seq x y z
N ASN A 1 -8.44 6.27 33.07
CA ASN A 1 -9.49 5.36 33.56
C ASN A 1 -10.71 5.25 32.61
N ASP A 2 -10.56 5.66 31.37
CA ASP A 2 -11.64 5.61 30.38
C ASP A 2 -12.05 4.17 30.02
N LYS A 3 -11.10 3.23 30.05
CA LYS A 3 -11.38 1.81 29.77
C LYS A 3 -12.32 1.19 30.82
N LEU A 4 -12.10 1.47 32.09
CA LEU A 4 -12.99 0.96 33.17
C LEU A 4 -14.42 1.51 33.01
N LYS A 5 -14.55 2.81 32.71
CA LYS A 5 -15.84 3.43 32.44
C LYS A 5 -16.55 2.76 31.27
N THR A 6 -15.84 2.52 30.17
CA THR A 6 -16.38 1.82 29.01
C THR A 6 -16.82 0.38 29.32
N ILE A 7 -16.07 -0.35 30.15
CA ILE A 7 -16.45 -1.70 30.61
C ILE A 7 -17.75 -1.66 31.42
N LEU A 8 -17.89 -0.70 32.33
CA LEU A 8 -19.11 -0.52 33.11
C LEU A 8 -20.31 -0.17 32.22
N GLU A 9 -20.15 0.74 31.25
CA GLU A 9 -21.20 1.07 30.28
C GLU A 9 -21.64 -0.14 29.45
N ILE A 10 -20.72 -1.02 29.05
CA ILE A 10 -21.04 -2.27 28.34
C ILE A 10 -21.86 -3.20 29.24
N ALA A 11 -21.46 -3.36 30.50
CA ALA A 11 -22.15 -4.19 31.45
C ALA A 11 -23.56 -3.69 31.76
N GLU A 12 -23.73 -2.39 31.96
CA GLU A 12 -25.03 -1.75 32.25
C GLU A 12 -25.99 -1.80 31.05
N SER A 13 -25.47 -1.70 29.80
CA SER A 13 -26.29 -1.71 28.59
C SER A 13 -26.59 -3.09 28.03
N ASP A 14 -26.13 -4.16 28.70
CA ASP A 14 -26.18 -5.53 28.19
C ASP A 14 -25.61 -5.64 26.75
N GLY A 15 -24.55 -4.88 26.50
CA GLY A 15 -23.84 -4.82 25.21
C GLY A 15 -24.55 -4.07 24.09
N LYS A 16 -25.71 -3.49 24.32
CA LYS A 16 -26.45 -2.72 23.31
C LYS A 16 -25.68 -1.46 22.89
N GLY A 17 -25.49 -1.28 21.58
CA GLY A 17 -24.70 -0.16 21.02
C GLY A 17 -23.20 -0.41 20.96
N PHE A 18 -22.74 -1.61 21.32
CA PHE A 18 -21.32 -2.03 21.25
C PHE A 18 -21.07 -3.08 20.18
N GLU A 19 -21.79 -3.00 19.06
CA GLU A 19 -21.61 -3.93 17.94
C GLU A 19 -20.19 -3.85 17.37
N PRO A 20 -19.65 -4.96 16.82
CA PRO A 20 -18.31 -5.02 16.24
C PRO A 20 -18.06 -4.02 15.10
N THR A 21 -19.13 -3.50 14.48
CA THR A 21 -19.07 -2.49 13.43
C THR A 21 -18.74 -1.10 13.95
N SER A 22 -19.20 -0.76 15.16
CA SER A 22 -19.07 0.56 15.79
C SER A 22 -18.15 0.59 17.00
N PHE A 23 -17.79 -0.58 17.54
CA PHE A 23 -16.99 -0.71 18.74
C PHE A 23 -15.81 -1.67 18.53
N CYS A 24 -14.67 -1.39 19.16
CA CYS A 24 -13.50 -2.25 19.20
C CYS A 24 -13.32 -2.84 20.60
N SER A 25 -13.55 -4.14 20.74
CA SER A 25 -13.41 -4.86 22.02
C SER A 25 -11.95 -4.95 22.49
N ALA A 26 -10.97 -5.01 21.57
CA ALA A 26 -9.55 -5.05 21.93
C ALA A 26 -9.06 -3.70 22.48
N CYS A 27 -9.41 -2.60 21.82
CA CYS A 27 -9.02 -1.26 22.25
C CYS A 27 -9.96 -0.63 23.28
N LEU A 28 -11.17 -1.19 23.45
CA LEU A 28 -12.26 -0.66 24.29
C LEU A 28 -12.65 0.76 23.93
N ILE A 29 -12.78 1.04 22.63
CA ILE A 29 -13.16 2.37 22.10
C ILE A 29 -14.27 2.25 21.06
N ARG A 30 -15.09 3.30 20.94
CA ARG A 30 -15.95 3.48 19.78
C ARG A 30 -15.06 3.75 18.55
N LYS A 31 -15.29 2.98 17.49
CA LYS A 31 -14.50 3.09 16.26
C LYS A 31 -14.81 4.43 15.56
N PRO A 32 -13.80 5.27 15.30
CA PRO A 32 -13.99 6.40 14.40
C PRO A 32 -14.47 5.96 13.01
N PRO A 33 -15.14 6.81 12.25
CA PRO A 33 -15.56 6.48 10.89
C PRO A 33 -14.39 5.96 10.03
N ARG A 34 -14.65 4.91 9.24
CA ARG A 34 -13.65 4.29 8.35
C ARG A 34 -12.44 3.69 9.08
N SER A 35 -12.51 3.49 10.39
CA SER A 35 -11.41 2.89 11.15
C SER A 35 -11.53 1.37 11.20
N LYS A 36 -10.37 0.74 11.39
CA LYS A 36 -10.25 -0.70 11.61
C LYS A 36 -9.18 -0.98 12.65
N HIS A 37 -9.41 -1.98 13.49
CA HIS A 37 -8.38 -2.52 14.37
C HIS A 37 -7.38 -3.34 13.53
N CYS A 38 -6.09 -3.02 13.65
CA CYS A 38 -5.01 -3.81 13.09
C CYS A 38 -4.51 -4.80 14.14
N GLY A 39 -4.66 -6.09 13.86
CA GLY A 39 -4.20 -7.14 14.78
C GLY A 39 -2.67 -7.25 14.87
N THR A 40 -1.93 -6.74 13.89
CA THR A 40 -0.45 -6.75 13.92
C THR A 40 0.11 -5.63 14.79
N CYS A 41 -0.49 -4.43 14.73
CA CYS A 41 -0.06 -3.27 15.51
C CYS A 41 -0.85 -3.12 16.83
N ASP A 42 -1.85 -3.96 17.07
CA ASP A 42 -2.75 -3.96 18.23
C ASP A 42 -3.37 -2.57 18.52
N GLN A 43 -3.80 -1.88 17.46
CA GLN A 43 -4.40 -0.54 17.58
C GLN A 43 -5.47 -0.29 16.53
N CYS A 44 -6.39 0.63 16.84
CA CYS A 44 -7.37 1.12 15.88
C CYS A 44 -6.78 2.26 15.05
N VAL A 45 -6.85 2.13 13.73
CA VAL A 45 -6.32 3.09 12.77
C VAL A 45 -7.45 3.73 11.99
N GLY A 46 -7.53 5.06 12.03
CA GLY A 46 -8.52 5.84 11.27
C GLY A 46 -8.26 5.77 9.76
N LYS A 47 -9.34 5.63 8.97
CA LYS A 47 -9.27 5.48 7.50
C LYS A 47 -8.20 4.44 7.10
N PHE A 48 -8.29 3.27 7.74
CA PHE A 48 -7.31 2.18 7.56
C PHE A 48 -7.27 1.73 6.10
N ASP A 49 -6.06 1.74 5.53
CA ASP A 49 -5.82 1.21 4.18
C ASP A 49 -5.29 -0.23 4.24
N HIS A 50 -4.12 -0.42 4.80
CA HIS A 50 -3.51 -1.73 5.03
C HIS A 50 -2.40 -1.66 6.08
N HIS A 51 -2.01 -2.82 6.63
CA HIS A 51 -0.74 -2.98 7.31
C HIS A 51 0.34 -3.22 6.25
N CYS A 52 1.39 -2.41 6.26
CA CYS A 52 2.47 -2.49 5.27
C CYS A 52 3.75 -3.05 5.91
N PRO A 53 4.12 -4.32 5.64
CA PRO A 53 5.34 -4.91 6.18
C PRO A 53 6.63 -4.18 5.76
N TRP A 54 6.63 -3.58 4.57
CA TRP A 54 7.79 -2.87 4.02
C TRP A 54 8.19 -1.63 4.81
N VAL A 55 7.23 -0.98 5.45
CA VAL A 55 7.47 0.17 6.33
C VAL A 55 7.25 -0.16 7.81
N GLY A 56 6.90 -1.41 8.13
CA GLY A 56 6.65 -1.88 9.49
C GLY A 56 5.54 -1.14 10.21
N ASN A 57 4.51 -0.65 9.48
CA ASN A 57 3.48 0.21 10.06
C ASN A 57 2.14 0.10 9.30
N ASP A 58 1.07 0.56 9.94
CA ASP A 58 -0.23 0.69 9.31
C ASP A 58 -0.31 1.95 8.46
N ILE A 59 -0.88 1.83 7.26
CA ILE A 59 -1.21 2.94 6.39
C ILE A 59 -2.67 3.34 6.61
N GLY A 60 -2.87 4.61 6.93
CA GLY A 60 -4.17 5.18 7.25
C GLY A 60 -4.20 6.70 7.13
N TYR A 61 -5.16 7.35 7.81
CA TYR A 61 -5.44 8.78 7.68
C TYR A 61 -4.20 9.67 7.80
N ASN A 62 -3.36 9.41 8.79
CA ASN A 62 -2.25 10.30 9.13
C ASN A 62 -1.03 10.19 8.19
N ASN A 63 -0.82 9.04 7.56
CA ASN A 63 0.40 8.76 6.79
C ASN A 63 0.15 8.31 5.34
N HIS A 64 -1.10 8.23 4.87
CA HIS A 64 -1.41 7.79 3.51
C HIS A 64 -0.76 8.69 2.44
N ARG A 65 -0.72 10.01 2.66
CA ARG A 65 -0.05 10.95 1.75
C ARG A 65 1.46 10.74 1.70
N ILE A 66 2.06 10.48 2.87
CA ILE A 66 3.50 10.19 2.98
C ILE A 66 3.82 8.86 2.31
N PHE A 67 2.94 7.85 2.46
CA PHE A 67 3.06 6.57 1.78
C PHE A 67 3.01 6.72 0.24
N MET A 68 2.12 7.57 -0.29
CA MET A 68 2.10 7.87 -1.73
C MET A 68 3.40 8.53 -2.21
N LEU A 69 3.93 9.50 -1.46
CA LEU A 69 5.22 10.11 -1.77
C LEU A 69 6.36 9.08 -1.74
N PHE A 70 6.35 8.19 -0.75
CA PHE A 70 7.30 7.09 -0.63
C PHE A 70 7.28 6.16 -1.87
N LEU A 71 6.10 5.77 -2.37
CA LEU A 71 5.97 4.96 -3.59
C LEU A 71 6.54 5.68 -4.82
N LEU A 72 6.25 6.96 -4.98
CA LEU A 72 6.76 7.77 -6.10
C LEU A 72 8.28 7.92 -6.04
N LEU A 73 8.85 8.15 -4.85
CA LEU A 73 10.29 8.27 -4.67
C LEU A 73 11.01 6.95 -4.95
N ILE A 74 10.48 5.82 -4.48
CA ILE A 74 11.05 4.50 -4.81
C ILE A 74 11.02 4.27 -6.32
N LEU A 75 9.91 4.58 -6.98
CA LEU A 75 9.79 4.43 -8.43
C LEU A 75 10.84 5.29 -9.16
N CYS A 76 11.03 6.54 -8.76
CA CYS A 76 12.08 7.39 -9.31
C CYS A 76 13.48 6.80 -9.10
N ILE A 77 13.80 6.32 -7.89
CA ILE A 77 15.09 5.71 -7.58
C ILE A 77 15.33 4.47 -8.45
N MET A 78 14.33 3.61 -8.64
CA MET A 78 14.44 2.41 -9.47
C MET A 78 14.68 2.75 -10.95
N ILE A 79 13.99 3.78 -11.48
CA ILE A 79 14.20 4.27 -12.85
C ILE A 79 15.61 4.82 -13.01
N LEU A 80 16.11 5.60 -12.05
CA LEU A 80 17.48 6.10 -12.06
C LEU A 80 18.52 4.97 -12.01
N ASN A 81 18.26 3.92 -11.21
CA ASN A 81 19.10 2.72 -11.20
C ASN A 81 19.16 2.02 -12.57
N LEU A 82 18.01 1.88 -13.24
CA LEU A 82 17.95 1.31 -14.59
C LEU A 82 18.75 2.17 -15.57
N TYR A 83 18.53 3.48 -15.56
CA TYR A 83 19.26 4.42 -16.40
C TYR A 83 20.78 4.31 -16.16
N GLY A 84 21.22 4.38 -14.91
CA GLY A 84 22.62 4.26 -14.53
C GLY A 84 23.26 2.93 -14.97
N GLY A 85 22.55 1.81 -14.79
CA GLY A 85 23.00 0.49 -15.21
C GLY A 85 23.16 0.39 -16.75
N ILE A 86 22.20 0.92 -17.50
CA ILE A 86 22.27 0.95 -18.98
C ILE A 86 23.45 1.84 -19.42
N MET A 87 23.63 2.99 -18.81
CA MET A 87 24.75 3.88 -19.13
C MET A 87 26.10 3.26 -18.79
N PHE A 88 26.20 2.54 -17.67
CA PHE A 88 27.39 1.81 -17.31
C PHE A 88 27.79 0.81 -18.41
N TYR A 89 26.86 0.01 -18.90
CA TYR A 89 27.16 -0.97 -19.96
C TYR A 89 27.53 -0.29 -21.29
N LYS A 90 26.87 0.81 -21.66
CA LYS A 90 27.22 1.57 -22.86
C LYS A 90 28.62 2.18 -22.82
N LEU A 91 29.07 2.61 -21.64
CA LEU A 91 30.34 3.31 -21.49
C LEU A 91 31.51 2.37 -21.14
N SER A 92 31.26 1.28 -20.43
CA SER A 92 32.30 0.42 -19.85
C SER A 92 32.41 -0.94 -20.52
N CYS A 93 31.40 -1.38 -21.27
CA CYS A 93 31.37 -2.70 -21.89
C CYS A 93 31.22 -2.57 -23.40
N ASN A 94 32.09 -3.25 -24.15
CA ASN A 94 32.01 -3.31 -25.61
C ASN A 94 30.87 -4.24 -26.06
N VAL A 95 29.65 -3.72 -26.06
CA VAL A 95 28.46 -4.40 -26.57
C VAL A 95 28.27 -3.96 -28.02
N ALA A 96 28.44 -4.87 -28.98
CA ALA A 96 28.14 -4.59 -30.36
C ALA A 96 26.62 -4.43 -30.57
N SER A 97 26.20 -3.44 -31.34
CA SER A 97 24.78 -3.15 -31.59
C SER A 97 24.06 -4.24 -32.40
N GLU A 98 24.79 -5.19 -32.96
CA GLU A 98 24.25 -6.29 -33.79
C GLU A 98 24.20 -7.64 -33.05
N ASP A 99 24.55 -7.67 -31.77
CA ASP A 99 24.55 -8.93 -31.00
C ASP A 99 23.11 -9.41 -30.72
N SER A 100 22.96 -10.73 -30.74
CA SER A 100 21.72 -11.36 -30.27
C SER A 100 21.50 -11.04 -28.78
N LEU A 101 20.25 -11.05 -28.34
CA LEU A 101 19.90 -10.82 -26.92
C LEU A 101 20.71 -11.74 -25.98
N TRP A 102 20.93 -12.99 -26.38
CA TRP A 102 21.70 -13.95 -25.60
C TRP A 102 23.19 -13.54 -25.48
N ASN A 103 23.80 -13.14 -26.57
CA ASN A 103 25.20 -12.67 -26.57
C ASN A 103 25.34 -11.41 -25.72
N SER A 104 24.40 -10.49 -25.81
CA SER A 104 24.36 -9.28 -24.98
C SER A 104 24.32 -9.62 -23.49
N ILE A 105 23.49 -10.59 -23.07
CA ILE A 105 23.43 -11.05 -21.67
C ILE A 105 24.76 -11.67 -21.23
N LEU A 106 25.40 -12.45 -22.06
CA LEU A 106 26.72 -13.04 -21.75
C LEU A 106 27.80 -11.96 -21.61
N VAL A 107 27.83 -10.98 -22.51
CA VAL A 107 28.75 -9.84 -22.42
C VAL A 107 28.45 -9.01 -21.16
N PHE A 108 27.20 -8.75 -20.83
CA PHE A 108 26.82 -8.04 -19.63
C PHE A 108 27.28 -8.79 -18.37
N ASN A 109 27.05 -10.09 -18.31
CA ASN A 109 27.48 -10.92 -17.19
C ASN A 109 29.00 -10.98 -17.04
N SER A 110 29.74 -11.08 -18.15
CA SER A 110 31.21 -11.12 -18.13
C SER A 110 31.83 -9.75 -17.79
N CYS A 111 31.19 -8.66 -18.21
CA CYS A 111 31.63 -7.29 -17.90
C CYS A 111 31.36 -6.93 -16.42
N SER A 112 30.14 -7.12 -15.95
CA SER A 112 29.77 -6.96 -14.54
C SER A 112 28.47 -7.68 -14.21
N SER A 113 28.56 -8.85 -13.65
CA SER A 113 27.40 -9.63 -13.18
C SER A 113 26.62 -8.90 -12.08
N TRP A 114 27.29 -8.11 -11.26
CA TRP A 114 26.66 -7.32 -10.22
C TRP A 114 25.71 -6.25 -10.78
N VAL A 115 26.16 -5.49 -11.79
CA VAL A 115 25.32 -4.49 -12.44
C VAL A 115 24.16 -5.14 -13.20
N LEU A 116 24.39 -6.31 -13.84
CA LEU A 116 23.32 -7.08 -14.45
C LEU A 116 22.25 -7.46 -13.42
N TRP A 117 22.66 -7.99 -12.28
CA TRP A 117 21.73 -8.33 -11.18
C TRP A 117 20.95 -7.10 -10.68
N MET A 118 21.61 -5.96 -10.51
CA MET A 118 20.93 -4.71 -10.12
C MET A 118 19.87 -4.27 -11.13
N ILE A 119 20.15 -4.36 -12.44
CA ILE A 119 19.19 -4.03 -13.50
C ILE A 119 18.00 -4.98 -13.45
N LEU A 120 18.21 -6.29 -13.36
CA LEU A 120 17.13 -7.28 -13.30
C LEU A 120 16.25 -7.06 -12.07
N ASN A 121 16.87 -6.79 -10.92
CA ASN A 121 16.17 -6.46 -9.68
C ASN A 121 15.37 -5.17 -9.82
N ALA A 122 15.95 -4.11 -10.39
CA ALA A 122 15.27 -2.84 -10.61
C ALA A 122 14.09 -2.98 -11.60
N LEU A 123 14.22 -3.76 -12.68
CA LEU A 123 13.12 -4.04 -13.62
C LEU A 123 11.94 -4.72 -12.92
N PHE A 124 12.21 -5.73 -12.10
CA PHE A 124 11.19 -6.42 -11.32
C PHE A 124 10.46 -5.43 -10.39
N HIS A 125 11.19 -4.59 -9.67
CA HIS A 125 10.60 -3.64 -8.73
C HIS A 125 9.86 -2.49 -9.43
N VAL A 126 10.37 -1.96 -10.53
CA VAL A 126 9.66 -0.95 -11.35
C VAL A 126 8.31 -1.48 -11.78
N PHE A 127 8.26 -2.73 -12.26
CA PHE A 127 7.01 -3.33 -12.72
C PHE A 127 5.96 -3.39 -11.61
N TRP A 128 6.29 -4.02 -10.50
CA TRP A 128 5.30 -4.23 -9.44
C TRP A 128 4.96 -2.95 -8.65
N VAL A 129 5.95 -2.05 -8.41
CA VAL A 129 5.71 -0.76 -7.74
C VAL A 129 4.85 0.16 -8.61
N THR A 130 5.01 0.13 -9.94
CA THR A 130 4.14 0.88 -10.86
C THR A 130 2.70 0.41 -10.77
N ILE A 131 2.46 -0.90 -10.75
CA ILE A 131 1.11 -1.46 -10.58
C ILE A 131 0.51 -1.01 -9.24
N LEU A 132 1.26 -1.15 -8.15
CA LEU A 132 0.80 -0.75 -6.83
C LEU A 132 0.46 0.74 -6.77
N THR A 133 1.34 1.59 -7.29
CA THR A 133 1.15 3.04 -7.32
C THR A 133 -0.08 3.43 -8.14
N THR A 134 -0.26 2.81 -9.31
CA THR A 134 -1.41 3.05 -10.19
C THR A 134 -2.73 2.65 -9.51
N ILE A 135 -2.75 1.49 -8.85
CA ILE A 135 -3.93 1.04 -8.09
C ILE A 135 -4.25 2.02 -6.95
N GLN A 136 -3.25 2.47 -6.22
CA GLN A 136 -3.43 3.43 -5.13
C GLN A 136 -3.96 4.78 -5.63
N ILE A 137 -3.38 5.33 -6.72
CA ILE A 137 -3.87 6.56 -7.34
C ILE A 137 -5.32 6.39 -7.79
N TYR A 138 -5.64 5.29 -8.48
CA TYR A 138 -7.00 5.01 -8.94
C TYR A 138 -8.00 4.94 -7.77
N GLN A 139 -7.64 4.28 -6.68
CA GLN A 139 -8.49 4.19 -5.50
C GLN A 139 -8.74 5.56 -4.84
N ILE A 140 -7.71 6.39 -4.75
CA ILE A 140 -7.82 7.72 -4.12
C ILE A 140 -8.61 8.69 -4.99
N VAL A 141 -8.27 8.75 -6.29
CA VAL A 141 -8.79 9.80 -7.21
C VAL A 141 -10.17 9.44 -7.74
N PHE A 142 -10.37 8.19 -8.18
CA PHE A 142 -11.60 7.80 -8.90
C PHE A 142 -12.62 7.07 -8.03
N ILE A 143 -12.20 6.37 -6.98
CA ILE A 143 -13.13 5.56 -6.17
C ILE A 143 -13.41 6.21 -4.81
N GLY A 144 -12.48 6.95 -4.24
CA GLY A 144 -12.58 7.51 -2.88
C GLY A 144 -12.59 6.45 -1.78
N MET A 145 -12.11 5.23 -2.05
CA MET A 145 -12.03 4.11 -1.10
C MET A 145 -10.59 3.79 -0.75
N THR A 146 -10.39 3.24 0.45
CA THR A 146 -9.12 2.61 0.83
C THR A 146 -9.07 1.17 0.31
N THR A 147 -7.87 0.57 0.29
CA THR A 147 -7.67 -0.84 -0.09
C THR A 147 -8.52 -1.76 0.77
N ASN A 148 -8.54 -1.54 2.09
CA ASN A 148 -9.37 -2.30 3.01
C ASN A 148 -10.87 -2.19 2.70
N GLU A 149 -11.37 -0.99 2.42
CA GLU A 149 -12.77 -0.76 2.09
C GLU A 149 -13.15 -1.45 0.78
N ARG A 150 -12.30 -1.34 -0.25
CA ARG A 150 -12.52 -2.00 -1.54
C ARG A 150 -12.62 -3.52 -1.42
N ILE A 151 -11.70 -4.13 -0.67
CA ILE A 151 -11.69 -5.60 -0.47
C ILE A 151 -12.90 -6.04 0.36
N ASN A 152 -13.26 -5.28 1.40
CA ASN A 152 -14.29 -5.64 2.36
C ASN A 152 -15.63 -4.93 2.12
N ARG A 153 -15.86 -4.33 0.94
CA ARG A 153 -17.09 -3.56 0.63
C ARG A 153 -18.38 -4.29 0.96
N GLY A 154 -18.44 -5.61 0.72
CA GLY A 154 -19.60 -6.43 1.05
C GLY A 154 -19.86 -6.66 2.54
N ARG A 155 -19.00 -6.16 3.43
CA ARG A 155 -19.17 -6.24 4.90
C ARG A 155 -19.62 -4.93 5.54
N TYR A 156 -19.54 -3.82 4.79
CA TYR A 156 -19.91 -2.50 5.29
C TYR A 156 -21.29 -2.09 4.79
N LYS A 157 -22.23 -1.85 5.69
CA LYS A 157 -23.61 -1.49 5.35
C LYS A 157 -23.72 -0.33 4.36
N HIS A 158 -22.94 0.72 4.57
CA HIS A 158 -22.95 1.90 3.70
C HIS A 158 -22.47 1.66 2.28
N PHE A 159 -21.69 0.61 2.01
CA PHE A 159 -21.34 0.21 0.63
C PHE A 159 -22.40 -0.73 0.04
N ILE A 160 -23.02 -1.58 0.85
CA ILE A 160 -24.10 -2.47 0.41
C ILE A 160 -25.31 -1.65 -0.04
N GLU A 161 -25.71 -0.65 0.72
CA GLU A 161 -26.83 0.25 0.44
C GLU A 161 -26.63 1.07 -0.85
N LEU A 162 -25.38 1.34 -1.25
CA LEU A 162 -25.00 2.09 -2.45
C LEU A 162 -24.52 1.19 -3.60
N ASP A 163 -24.92 -0.08 -3.61
CA ASP A 163 -24.52 -1.06 -4.65
C ASP A 163 -23.00 -1.11 -4.87
N GLY A 164 -22.26 -1.05 -3.76
CA GLY A 164 -20.79 -1.11 -3.74
C GLY A 164 -20.08 0.18 -4.15
N LYS A 165 -20.80 1.27 -4.42
CA LYS A 165 -20.21 2.59 -4.71
C LYS A 165 -19.73 3.25 -3.42
N SER A 166 -18.72 4.12 -3.55
CA SER A 166 -18.21 4.87 -2.41
C SER A 166 -19.11 6.06 -2.07
N PRO A 167 -19.60 6.17 -0.82
CA PRO A 167 -20.29 7.38 -0.37
C PRO A 167 -19.33 8.56 -0.17
N PHE A 168 -18.03 8.34 -0.28
CA PHE A 168 -16.97 9.32 -0.02
C PHE A 168 -16.34 9.86 -1.31
N HIS A 169 -16.86 9.44 -2.47
CA HIS A 169 -16.40 9.93 -3.76
C HIS A 169 -17.22 11.17 -4.12
N PHE A 170 -16.60 12.31 -4.00
CA PHE A 170 -17.10 13.56 -4.58
C PHE A 170 -16.55 13.61 -6.02
N GLY A 171 -17.20 12.88 -6.92
CA GLY A 171 -16.82 12.78 -8.32
C GLY A 171 -16.87 14.11 -9.07
N PRO A 172 -16.32 14.17 -10.31
CA PRO A 172 -16.44 15.34 -11.14
C PRO A 172 -17.90 15.63 -11.46
#